data_e1ad54fa60357337eb26a4e945a8b7f0
#
_entry.id   e1ad54fa60357337eb26a4e945a8b7f0
#
_cell.length_a   1.000
_cell.length_b   1.000
_cell.length_c   1.000
_cell.angle_alpha   90.00
_cell.angle_beta   90.00
_cell.angle_gamma   90.00
#
_symmetry.space_group_name_H-M   'P 1'
#
loop_
_entity.id
_entity.type
_entity.pdbx_description
1 polymer ?
#
loop_
_entity_poly.entity_id
_entity_poly.type
_entity_poly.pdbx_seq_one_letter_code
_entity_poly.pdbx_strand_id
1 'polypeptide(L)'
;GAPSAKKIHITHSASYMTELAYSGLSKVYALSMYDPSKKAYGNTVDELTGKQLTFENVVVCFADIAAYAGDSHDVQQVQYVQGGQAYLFTRGGVQTGRWEKNHPTQPLKLYTDSGEEMTLNRGKTYLAIVDNDEWSNFRYQ
;
A
#
# COMPACT_ATOMS: atom_id res chain seq x y z
N GLY A 1 12.39 17.81 5.51
CA GLY A 1 11.65 16.61 5.80
C GLY A 1 10.95 16.04 4.60
N ALA A 2 10.36 14.89 4.77
CA ALA A 2 9.60 14.26 3.70
C ALA A 2 8.34 15.08 3.37
N PRO A 3 7.88 15.06 2.10
CA PRO A 3 6.61 15.67 1.76
C PRO A 3 5.48 15.11 2.61
N SER A 4 4.51 15.96 2.89
CA SER A 4 3.35 15.59 3.70
C SER A 4 2.32 14.81 2.88
N ALA A 5 1.72 13.79 3.48
CA ALA A 5 0.65 13.03 2.87
C ALA A 5 -0.28 12.51 3.96
N LYS A 6 -1.45 13.09 4.06
CA LYS A 6 -2.40 12.78 5.13
C LYS A 6 -3.56 11.92 4.66
N LYS A 7 -3.76 11.79 3.36
CA LYS A 7 -4.80 10.93 2.81
C LYS A 7 -4.24 10.18 1.60
N ILE A 8 -4.47 8.88 1.58
CA ILE A 8 -3.97 8.00 0.54
C ILE A 8 -5.17 7.30 -0.10
N HIS A 9 -5.25 7.34 -1.42
CA HIS A 9 -6.30 6.67 -2.18
C HIS A 9 -5.68 5.62 -3.09
N ILE A 10 -6.07 4.37 -2.90
CA ILE A 10 -5.51 3.23 -3.62
C ILE A 10 -6.64 2.53 -4.38
N THR A 11 -6.47 2.35 -5.69
CA THR A 11 -7.41 1.62 -6.54
C THR A 11 -6.76 0.32 -6.99
N HIS A 12 -7.38 -0.81 -6.66
CA HIS A 12 -6.99 -2.12 -7.18
C HIS A 12 -7.85 -2.47 -8.39
N SER A 13 -9.12 -2.11 -8.36
CA SER A 13 -10.08 -2.27 -9.45
C SER A 13 -11.22 -1.28 -9.24
N ALA A 14 -12.15 -1.22 -10.18
CA ALA A 14 -13.30 -0.32 -10.07
C ALA A 14 -14.17 -0.59 -8.83
N SER A 15 -14.16 -1.82 -8.33
CA SER A 15 -14.94 -2.20 -7.15
C SER A 15 -14.10 -2.42 -5.90
N TYR A 16 -12.77 -2.35 -6.02
CA TYR A 16 -11.87 -2.58 -4.90
C TYR A 16 -10.95 -1.37 -4.73
N MET A 17 -11.38 -0.44 -3.89
CA MET A 17 -10.65 0.79 -3.60
C MET A 17 -10.54 0.96 -2.10
N THR A 18 -9.41 1.49 -1.64
CA THR A 18 -9.17 1.77 -0.23
C THR A 18 -8.71 3.20 -0.03
N GLU A 19 -9.02 3.73 1.14
CA GLU A 19 -8.49 5.03 1.58
C GLU A 19 -7.88 4.87 2.95
N LEU A 20 -6.79 5.58 3.19
CA LEU A 20 -6.15 5.64 4.50
C LEU A 20 -5.99 7.09 4.88
N ALA A 21 -6.45 7.45 6.07
CA ALA A 21 -6.41 8.82 6.57
C ALA A 21 -5.52 8.88 7.80
N TYR A 22 -4.56 9.80 7.81
CA TYR A 22 -3.60 9.95 8.89
C TYR A 22 -4.16 10.83 10.00
N SER A 23 -4.00 10.36 11.24
CA SER A 23 -4.29 11.14 12.43
C SER A 23 -2.98 11.59 13.07
N GLY A 24 -2.74 12.91 13.12
CA GLY A 24 -1.55 13.44 13.78
C GLY A 24 -1.57 13.26 15.28
N LEU A 25 -2.75 13.10 15.88
CA LEU A 25 -2.89 12.88 17.31
C LEU A 25 -2.45 11.48 17.72
N SER A 26 -2.93 10.46 17.01
CA SER A 26 -2.59 9.06 17.31
C SER A 26 -1.46 8.52 16.46
N LYS A 27 -1.01 9.25 15.45
CA LYS A 27 0.11 8.92 14.58
C LYS A 27 -0.10 7.60 13.83
N VAL A 28 -1.34 7.36 13.39
CA VAL A 28 -1.71 6.16 12.65
C VAL A 28 -2.57 6.52 11.45
N TYR A 29 -2.60 5.59 10.48
CA TYR A 29 -3.45 5.67 9.30
C TYR A 29 -4.65 4.76 9.52
N ALA A 30 -5.85 5.33 9.37
CA ALA A 30 -7.10 4.60 9.55
C ALA A 30 -7.62 4.12 8.19
N LEU A 31 -7.99 2.85 8.10
CA LEU A 31 -8.38 2.21 6.85
C LEU A 31 -9.88 2.27 6.62
N SER A 32 -10.27 2.68 5.40
CA SER A 32 -11.63 2.65 4.91
C SER A 32 -11.65 1.95 3.56
N MET A 33 -12.71 1.20 3.28
CA MET A 33 -12.87 0.48 2.02
C MET A 33 -14.14 0.94 1.31
N TYR A 34 -14.06 1.01 -0.02
CA TYR A 34 -15.22 1.34 -0.84
C TYR A 34 -16.20 0.18 -0.89
N ASP A 35 -17.47 0.48 -0.68
CA ASP A 35 -18.54 -0.49 -0.82
C ASP A 35 -19.32 -0.15 -2.09
N PRO A 36 -19.20 -0.96 -3.16
CA PRO A 36 -19.89 -0.67 -4.43
C PRO A 36 -21.41 -0.68 -4.32
N SER A 37 -21.97 -1.48 -3.40
CA SER A 37 -23.41 -1.55 -3.22
C SER A 37 -23.97 -0.27 -2.61
N LYS A 38 -23.20 0.39 -1.78
CA LYS A 38 -23.58 1.65 -1.14
C LYS A 38 -23.00 2.87 -1.84
N LYS A 39 -22.07 2.67 -2.79
CA LYS A 39 -21.34 3.71 -3.48
C LYS A 39 -20.70 4.69 -2.50
N ALA A 40 -20.12 4.16 -1.42
CA ALA A 40 -19.55 4.96 -0.36
C ALA A 40 -18.45 4.19 0.36
N TYR A 41 -17.52 4.92 0.98
CA TYR A 41 -16.49 4.33 1.83
C TYR A 41 -17.04 4.10 3.23
N GLY A 42 -16.60 2.99 3.83
CA GLY A 42 -16.93 2.65 5.20
C GLY A 42 -15.67 2.25 5.95
N ASN A 43 -15.67 2.48 7.25
CA ASN A 43 -14.53 2.12 8.10
C ASN A 43 -14.35 0.61 8.12
N THR A 44 -13.11 0.16 7.92
CA THR A 44 -12.77 -1.25 8.06
C THR A 44 -12.46 -1.52 9.52
N VAL A 45 -13.20 -2.44 10.13
CA VAL A 45 -13.09 -2.69 11.57
C VAL A 45 -12.48 -4.06 11.85
N ASP A 46 -11.80 -4.15 12.98
CA ASP A 46 -11.32 -5.41 13.53
C ASP A 46 -12.51 -6.12 14.17
N GLU A 47 -12.77 -7.36 13.73
CA GLU A 47 -13.93 -8.12 14.22
C GLU A 47 -13.85 -8.42 15.72
N LEU A 48 -12.65 -8.54 16.26
CA LEU A 48 -12.47 -8.87 17.68
C LEU A 48 -12.69 -7.66 18.59
N THR A 49 -12.30 -6.46 18.15
CA THR A 49 -12.37 -5.27 18.99
C THR A 49 -13.49 -4.31 18.60
N GLY A 50 -14.04 -4.45 17.38
CA GLY A 50 -15.02 -3.52 16.84
C GLY A 50 -14.44 -2.15 16.49
N LYS A 51 -13.14 -1.97 16.60
CA LYS A 51 -12.47 -0.70 16.29
C LYS A 51 -11.96 -0.68 14.87
N GLN A 52 -11.90 0.52 14.27
CA GLN A 52 -11.37 0.69 12.94
C GLN A 52 -9.91 0.23 12.89
N LEU A 53 -9.55 -0.47 11.81
CA LEU A 53 -8.17 -0.90 11.60
C LEU A 53 -7.27 0.31 11.36
N THR A 54 -6.15 0.34 12.06
CA THR A 54 -5.15 1.41 11.95
C THR A 54 -3.76 0.83 11.81
N PHE A 55 -2.89 1.61 11.14
CA PHE A 55 -1.52 1.18 10.84
C PHE A 55 -0.56 2.35 11.04
N GLU A 56 0.60 2.06 11.60
CA GLU A 56 1.67 3.06 11.74
C GLU A 56 2.33 3.38 10.42
N ASN A 57 2.38 2.40 9.52
CA ASN A 57 3.00 2.56 8.21
C ASN A 57 2.06 2.08 7.10
N VAL A 58 2.17 2.71 5.93
CA VAL A 58 1.49 2.26 4.72
C VAL A 58 2.53 2.13 3.61
N VAL A 59 2.60 0.97 2.98
CA VAL A 59 3.51 0.71 1.87
C VAL A 59 2.68 0.37 0.64
N VAL A 60 2.90 1.12 -0.44
CA VAL A 60 2.23 0.86 -1.72
C VAL A 60 3.28 0.49 -2.74
N CYS A 61 3.16 -0.72 -3.30
CA CYS A 61 4.11 -1.26 -4.27
C CYS A 61 3.39 -1.49 -5.58
N PHE A 62 3.94 -0.97 -6.66
CA PHE A 62 3.39 -1.16 -8.00
C PHE A 62 4.09 -2.32 -8.69
N ALA A 63 3.31 -3.22 -9.27
CA ALA A 63 3.82 -4.41 -9.92
C ALA A 63 3.07 -4.64 -11.24
N ASP A 64 3.73 -5.32 -12.17
CA ASP A 64 3.11 -5.69 -13.44
C ASP A 64 2.34 -7.00 -13.26
N ILE A 65 1.12 -6.88 -12.76
CA ILE A 65 0.26 -8.04 -12.48
C ILE A 65 -0.33 -8.58 -13.78
N ALA A 66 -0.64 -7.71 -14.74
CA ALA A 66 -1.27 -8.10 -15.99
C ALA A 66 -0.40 -9.05 -16.82
N ALA A 67 0.92 -8.96 -16.69
CA ALA A 67 1.84 -9.83 -17.42
C ALA A 67 1.68 -11.30 -17.05
N TYR A 68 1.05 -11.60 -15.92
CA TYR A 68 0.91 -12.98 -15.41
C TYR A 68 -0.54 -13.42 -15.33
N ALA A 69 -1.44 -12.70 -15.99
CA ALA A 69 -2.88 -12.93 -15.85
C ALA A 69 -3.33 -14.32 -16.35
N GLY A 70 -2.54 -14.99 -17.21
CA GLY A 70 -2.85 -16.31 -17.72
C GLY A 70 -2.45 -17.46 -16.80
N ASP A 71 -1.73 -17.19 -15.73
CA ASP A 71 -1.19 -18.21 -14.83
C ASP A 71 -1.73 -18.03 -13.43
N SER A 72 -2.83 -18.69 -13.13
CA SER A 72 -3.50 -18.53 -11.85
C SER A 72 -2.73 -19.11 -10.67
N HIS A 73 -1.75 -19.97 -10.90
CA HIS A 73 -0.99 -20.58 -9.80
C HIS A 73 0.23 -19.77 -9.39
N ASP A 74 0.89 -19.13 -10.36
CA ASP A 74 2.18 -18.52 -10.13
C ASP A 74 2.13 -16.98 -10.17
N VAL A 75 0.96 -16.40 -10.38
CA VAL A 75 0.82 -14.94 -10.51
C VAL A 75 1.49 -14.20 -9.36
N GLN A 76 1.20 -14.60 -8.13
CA GLN A 76 1.78 -13.91 -6.97
C GLN A 76 3.27 -14.12 -6.83
N GLN A 77 3.75 -15.33 -7.10
CA GLN A 77 5.18 -15.61 -7.00
C GLN A 77 5.98 -14.81 -8.03
N VAL A 78 5.49 -14.78 -9.27
CA VAL A 78 6.21 -14.10 -10.34
C VAL A 78 6.27 -12.61 -10.10
N GLN A 79 5.17 -11.98 -9.69
CA GLN A 79 5.16 -10.54 -9.43
C GLN A 79 6.08 -10.15 -8.27
N TYR A 80 6.33 -11.07 -7.32
CA TYR A 80 7.21 -10.79 -6.20
C TYR A 80 8.68 -11.01 -6.49
N VAL A 81 9.04 -11.58 -7.63
CA VAL A 81 10.45 -11.75 -8.02
C VAL A 81 10.95 -10.54 -8.81
N GLN A 82 10.08 -9.56 -9.04
CA GLN A 82 10.44 -8.35 -9.78
C GLN A 82 10.66 -7.20 -8.80
N GLY A 83 10.75 -6.03 -9.33
CA GLY A 83 10.79 -4.80 -8.60
C GLY A 83 9.83 -3.82 -9.23
N GLY A 84 9.67 -2.69 -8.60
CA GLY A 84 8.80 -1.63 -9.12
C GLY A 84 8.81 -0.43 -8.22
N GLN A 85 7.99 0.53 -8.55
CA GLN A 85 7.85 1.75 -7.78
C GLN A 85 7.22 1.46 -6.42
N ALA A 86 7.69 2.15 -5.40
CA ALA A 86 7.15 1.99 -4.05
C ALA A 86 7.01 3.33 -3.35
N TYR A 87 6.02 3.39 -2.47
CA TYR A 87 5.78 4.54 -1.61
C TYR A 87 5.69 4.06 -0.17
N LEU A 88 6.40 4.73 0.71
CA LEU A 88 6.29 4.50 2.15
C LEU A 88 5.69 5.73 2.80
N PHE A 89 4.53 5.54 3.44
CA PHE A 89 3.87 6.57 4.23
C PHE A 89 4.05 6.25 5.71
N THR A 90 4.59 7.20 6.44
CA THR A 90 4.79 7.03 7.87
C THR A 90 4.80 8.40 8.52
N ARG A 91 4.11 8.53 9.65
CA ARG A 91 4.02 9.77 10.44
C ARG A 91 3.61 10.98 9.63
N GLY A 92 2.71 10.78 8.67
CA GLY A 92 2.17 11.85 7.84
C GLY A 92 3.06 12.29 6.69
N GLY A 93 4.21 11.65 6.50
CA GLY A 93 5.12 11.94 5.39
C GLY A 93 5.10 10.82 4.36
N VAL A 94 5.72 11.07 3.20
CA VAL A 94 5.86 10.07 2.15
C VAL A 94 7.27 10.03 1.62
N GLN A 95 7.80 8.82 1.46
CA GLN A 95 9.06 8.57 0.77
C GLN A 95 8.78 7.77 -0.49
N THR A 96 9.37 8.19 -1.59
CA THR A 96 9.25 7.47 -2.86
C THR A 96 10.53 6.69 -3.14
N GLY A 97 10.38 5.59 -3.84
CA GLY A 97 11.52 4.76 -4.19
C GLY A 97 11.05 3.52 -4.93
N ARG A 98 11.63 2.39 -4.58
CA ARG A 98 11.30 1.13 -5.25
C ARG A 98 11.32 -0.03 -4.27
N TRP A 99 10.62 -1.09 -4.65
CA TRP A 99 10.66 -2.35 -3.94
C TRP A 99 11.43 -3.37 -4.78
N GLU A 100 12.05 -4.32 -4.09
CA GLU A 100 12.74 -5.43 -4.73
C GLU A 100 12.48 -6.71 -3.95
N LYS A 101 12.33 -7.80 -4.68
CA LYS A 101 12.25 -9.13 -4.11
C LYS A 101 12.94 -10.09 -5.08
N ASN A 102 14.08 -10.62 -4.66
CA ASN A 102 14.94 -11.39 -5.55
C ASN A 102 14.60 -12.88 -5.56
N HIS A 103 13.79 -13.33 -4.61
CA HIS A 103 13.42 -14.73 -4.51
C HIS A 103 12.04 -14.83 -3.83
N PRO A 104 11.17 -15.78 -4.25
CA PRO A 104 9.83 -15.87 -3.67
C PRO A 104 9.80 -16.06 -2.15
N THR A 105 10.84 -16.66 -1.58
CA THR A 105 10.91 -16.91 -0.12
C THR A 105 11.60 -15.80 0.64
N GLN A 106 12.18 -14.82 -0.04
CA GLN A 106 12.85 -13.70 0.61
C GLN A 106 11.86 -12.58 0.90
N PRO A 107 12.08 -11.80 1.97
CA PRO A 107 11.21 -10.66 2.25
C PRO A 107 11.36 -9.57 1.18
N LEU A 108 10.27 -8.87 0.95
CA LEU A 108 10.26 -7.70 0.09
C LEU A 108 11.07 -6.59 0.78
N LYS A 109 11.91 -5.91 0.02
CA LYS A 109 12.74 -4.81 0.52
C LYS A 109 12.38 -3.52 -0.20
N LEU A 110 12.51 -2.41 0.53
CA LEU A 110 12.20 -1.08 0.03
C LEU A 110 13.45 -0.23 0.02
N TYR A 111 13.66 0.50 -1.08
CA TYR A 111 14.82 1.37 -1.24
C TYR A 111 14.38 2.76 -1.67
N THR A 112 15.06 3.78 -1.16
CA THR A 112 14.87 5.15 -1.62
C THR A 112 15.38 5.29 -3.06
N ASP A 113 15.06 6.43 -3.68
CA ASP A 113 15.56 6.72 -5.04
C ASP A 113 17.07 6.79 -5.10
N SER A 114 17.73 7.06 -3.98
CA SER A 114 19.21 7.07 -3.90
C SER A 114 19.81 5.71 -3.59
N GLY A 115 18.98 4.68 -3.39
CA GLY A 115 19.43 3.31 -3.18
C GLY A 115 19.59 2.89 -1.72
N GLU A 116 19.21 3.74 -0.77
CA GLU A 116 19.26 3.39 0.64
C GLU A 116 18.02 2.61 1.06
N GLU A 117 18.18 1.64 1.93
CA GLU A 117 17.03 0.87 2.43
C GLU A 117 16.13 1.76 3.28
N MET A 118 14.82 1.71 3.01
CA MET A 118 13.84 2.46 3.81
C MET A 118 13.63 1.81 5.16
N THR A 119 13.41 2.64 6.18
CA THR A 119 13.15 2.18 7.55
C THR A 119 11.69 2.40 7.90
N LEU A 120 11.04 1.33 8.35
CA LEU A 120 9.67 1.40 8.87
C LEU A 120 9.69 1.79 10.35
N ASN A 121 8.68 2.54 10.78
CA ASN A 121 8.48 2.80 12.19
C ASN A 121 7.86 1.57 12.85
N ARG A 122 8.00 1.47 14.16
CA ARG A 122 7.40 0.36 14.92
C ARG A 122 5.89 0.37 14.78
N GLY A 123 5.31 -0.82 14.73
CA GLY A 123 3.88 -1.00 14.69
C GLY A 123 3.47 -1.82 13.48
N LYS A 124 2.20 -1.71 13.11
CA LYS A 124 1.64 -2.46 12.01
C LYS A 124 1.85 -1.73 10.70
N THR A 125 2.06 -2.49 9.64
CA THR A 125 2.22 -1.97 8.29
C THR A 125 1.11 -2.52 7.39
N TYR A 126 0.44 -1.59 6.68
CA TYR A 126 -0.49 -1.97 5.63
C TYR A 126 0.30 -2.03 4.32
N LEU A 127 0.34 -3.21 3.71
CA LEU A 127 1.05 -3.42 2.45
C LEU A 127 0.05 -3.62 1.32
N ALA A 128 0.10 -2.75 0.32
CA ALA A 128 -0.74 -2.87 -0.87
C ALA A 128 0.15 -3.14 -2.08
N ILE A 129 -0.15 -4.21 -2.80
CA ILE A 129 0.46 -4.51 -4.09
C ILE A 129 -0.55 -4.13 -5.15
N VAL A 130 -0.20 -3.17 -6.01
CA VAL A 130 -1.12 -2.53 -6.95
C VAL A 130 -0.62 -2.74 -8.37
N ASP A 131 -1.55 -3.07 -9.29
CA ASP A 131 -1.21 -3.22 -10.70
C ASP A 131 -0.70 -1.87 -11.26
N ASN A 132 0.37 -1.92 -12.05
CA ASN A 132 0.89 -0.75 -12.75
C ASN A 132 -0.18 -0.04 -13.56
N ASP A 133 -1.18 -0.76 -14.08
CA ASP A 133 -2.27 -0.18 -14.85
C ASP A 133 -3.15 0.75 -14.01
N GLU A 134 -3.10 0.64 -12.69
CA GLU A 134 -3.85 1.51 -11.79
C GLU A 134 -3.05 2.72 -11.30
N TRP A 135 -1.87 2.93 -11.84
CA TRP A 135 -1.00 4.03 -11.42
C TRP A 135 -1.70 5.39 -11.49
N SER A 136 -2.43 5.66 -12.56
CA SER A 136 -3.09 6.96 -12.76
C SER A 136 -4.23 7.20 -11.76
N ASN A 137 -4.70 6.16 -11.09
CA ASN A 137 -5.77 6.25 -10.09
C ASN A 137 -5.23 6.33 -8.66
N PHE A 138 -3.94 6.16 -8.49
CA PHE A 138 -3.30 6.30 -7.18
C PHE A 138 -3.03 7.77 -6.90
N ARG A 139 -3.45 8.22 -5.72
CA ARG A 139 -3.21 9.61 -5.33
C ARG A 139 -3.10 9.74 -3.81
N TYR A 140 -2.41 10.77 -3.40
CA TYR A 140 -2.29 11.13 -1.98
C TYR A 140 -2.17 12.65 -1.85
N GLN A 141 -2.56 13.14 -0.69
CA GLN A 141 -2.52 14.57 -0.43
C GLN A 141 -2.27 14.88 1.05
#